data_4f9340e558cdd780289210c9449a443e
#
_entry.id   4f9340e558cdd780289210c9449a443e
#
_cell.length_a   1.000
_cell.length_b   1.000
_cell.length_c   1.000
_cell.angle_alpha   90.00
_cell.angle_beta   90.00
_cell.angle_gamma   90.00
#
_symmetry.space_group_name_H-M   'P 1'
#
loop_
_entity.id
_entity.type
_entity.pdbx_description
1 polymer ?
#
loop_
_entity_poly.entity_id
_entity_poly.type
_entity_poly.pdbx_seq_one_letter_code
_entity_poly.pdbx_strand_id
1 'polypeptide(L)'
;MKRVSGLLLLALSTVLILSGCGINHGKDDAEKKKAKGEMTQMDFSKEPENVIFLAGGCFWGIEQLMQSIPGVIDARSGYANGTCEADADYKKVCSGGTGFRETVRVEYDPEKVSLDALLLAYFYVIDPTVKNRQGNDVGSQYQTGI
;
A
#
# COMPACT_ATOMS: atom_id res chain seq x y z
N MET A 1 -15.50 -53.36 -34.50
CA MET A 1 -16.78 -53.55 -35.25
C MET A 1 -17.80 -52.55 -34.75
N LYS A 2 -18.42 -51.89 -35.70
CA LYS A 2 -19.58 -51.01 -35.79
C LYS A 2 -19.34 -49.53 -35.56
N ARG A 3 -19.24 -48.85 -36.67
CA ARG A 3 -19.57 -47.47 -36.98
C ARG A 3 -21.03 -47.20 -36.77
N VAL A 4 -21.43 -46.01 -36.30
CA VAL A 4 -22.61 -45.31 -36.80
C VAL A 4 -22.30 -43.82 -36.89
N SER A 5 -22.33 -43.32 -38.09
CA SER A 5 -22.45 -41.95 -38.52
C SER A 5 -23.84 -41.42 -38.19
N GLY A 6 -23.92 -40.16 -37.86
CA GLY A 6 -25.14 -39.38 -37.76
C GLY A 6 -24.87 -37.91 -38.04
N LEU A 7 -25.16 -37.59 -39.26
CA LEU A 7 -25.04 -36.36 -39.99
C LEU A 7 -26.15 -35.36 -39.64
N LEU A 8 -25.79 -34.06 -39.56
CA LEU A 8 -26.52 -32.92 -40.10
C LEU A 8 -27.81 -32.44 -39.43
N LEU A 9 -27.81 -31.17 -39.03
CA LEU A 9 -28.70 -30.17 -39.64
C LEU A 9 -28.37 -28.77 -39.18
N LEU A 10 -27.99 -27.92 -40.13
CA LEU A 10 -27.98 -26.48 -40.08
C LEU A 10 -29.39 -25.94 -39.76
N ALA A 11 -29.49 -24.99 -38.88
CA ALA A 11 -30.56 -24.02 -38.93
C ALA A 11 -30.00 -22.61 -38.71
N LEU A 12 -29.88 -21.93 -39.81
CA LEU A 12 -29.61 -20.51 -39.94
C LEU A 12 -30.90 -19.78 -39.56
N SER A 13 -30.92 -19.02 -38.49
CA SER A 13 -31.96 -18.02 -38.29
C SER A 13 -31.31 -16.69 -37.88
N THR A 14 -31.18 -15.85 -38.89
CA THR A 14 -30.95 -14.41 -38.80
C THR A 14 -32.11 -13.74 -38.07
N VAL A 15 -31.85 -13.17 -36.92
CA VAL A 15 -32.73 -12.13 -36.37
C VAL A 15 -31.91 -10.86 -36.20
N LEU A 16 -32.13 -9.95 -37.17
CA LEU A 16 -31.82 -8.55 -36.97
C LEU A 16 -32.76 -7.99 -35.91
N ILE A 17 -32.23 -7.49 -34.82
CA ILE A 17 -32.92 -6.48 -34.02
C ILE A 17 -31.98 -5.29 -33.88
N LEU A 18 -32.32 -4.25 -34.62
CA LEU A 18 -31.89 -2.88 -34.42
C LEU A 18 -32.47 -2.36 -33.09
N SER A 19 -31.70 -1.53 -32.46
CA SER A 19 -32.07 -0.44 -31.56
C SER A 19 -31.50 -0.55 -30.16
N GLY A 20 -30.79 0.50 -29.82
CA GLY A 20 -30.60 0.92 -28.45
C GLY A 20 -29.17 1.18 -28.06
N CYS A 21 -28.54 2.15 -28.72
CA CYS A 21 -27.38 2.82 -28.15
C CYS A 21 -27.80 3.53 -26.86
N GLY A 22 -27.58 2.88 -25.74
CA GLY A 22 -27.64 3.47 -24.42
C GLY A 22 -26.28 3.27 -23.77
N ILE A 23 -25.34 4.15 -24.06
CA ILE A 23 -24.02 4.18 -23.45
C ILE A 23 -24.25 4.64 -22.01
N ASN A 24 -24.31 3.69 -21.08
CA ASN A 24 -24.35 3.98 -19.65
C ASN A 24 -22.91 4.22 -19.17
N HIS A 25 -22.38 5.41 -19.45
CA HIS A 25 -21.02 5.85 -19.09
C HIS A 25 -20.89 6.30 -17.63
N GLY A 26 -21.91 6.06 -16.81
CA GLY A 26 -21.95 6.60 -15.44
C GLY A 26 -21.58 5.62 -14.31
N LYS A 27 -21.38 4.34 -14.60
CA LYS A 27 -21.03 3.38 -13.54
C LYS A 27 -19.53 3.06 -13.45
N ASP A 28 -18.81 3.12 -14.58
CA ASP A 28 -17.39 2.80 -14.58
C ASP A 28 -16.52 3.92 -13.99
N ASP A 29 -17.01 5.18 -14.05
CA ASP A 29 -16.30 6.31 -13.46
C ASP A 29 -16.47 6.41 -11.94
N ALA A 30 -17.55 5.88 -11.39
CA ALA A 30 -17.76 5.83 -9.94
C ALA A 30 -16.93 4.73 -9.27
N GLU A 31 -16.71 3.61 -9.96
CA GLU A 31 -15.90 2.50 -9.47
C GLU A 31 -14.40 2.80 -9.60
N LYS A 32 -13.98 3.50 -10.66
CA LYS A 32 -12.62 4.02 -10.80
C LYS A 32 -12.26 5.12 -9.80
N LYS A 33 -13.24 5.94 -9.38
CA LYS A 33 -13.04 6.94 -8.32
C LYS A 33 -12.89 6.31 -6.93
N LYS A 34 -13.50 5.15 -6.69
CA LYS A 34 -13.39 4.44 -5.40
C LYS A 34 -12.06 3.68 -5.25
N ALA A 35 -11.38 3.35 -6.35
CA ALA A 35 -10.07 2.72 -6.35
C ALA A 35 -8.89 3.72 -6.27
N LYS A 36 -9.15 5.03 -6.42
CA LYS A 36 -8.20 6.07 -6.11
C LYS A 36 -8.37 6.39 -4.62
N GLY A 37 -7.69 5.59 -3.77
CA GLY A 37 -7.73 5.74 -2.32
C GLY A 37 -7.57 7.21 -1.96
N GLU A 38 -8.62 7.76 -1.36
CA GLU A 38 -8.59 9.06 -0.72
C GLU A 38 -7.57 8.92 0.42
N MET A 39 -6.37 9.42 0.20
CA MET A 39 -5.35 9.45 1.25
C MET A 39 -5.81 10.49 2.26
N THR A 40 -6.39 9.99 3.32
CA THR A 40 -6.83 10.80 4.44
C THR A 40 -5.58 11.26 5.18
N GLN A 41 -5.41 12.56 5.35
CA GLN A 41 -4.37 13.09 6.23
C GLN A 41 -4.59 12.49 7.61
N MET A 42 -3.64 11.71 8.09
CA MET A 42 -3.74 11.09 9.39
C MET A 42 -3.56 12.14 10.48
N ASP A 43 -4.55 12.22 11.34
CA ASP A 43 -4.46 13.01 12.57
C ASP A 43 -3.86 12.10 13.66
N PHE A 44 -2.58 12.20 13.85
CA PHE A 44 -1.83 11.39 14.82
C PHE A 44 -2.34 11.52 16.27
N SER A 45 -3.05 12.61 16.59
CA SER A 45 -3.68 12.77 17.92
C SER A 45 -4.85 11.83 18.16
N LYS A 46 -5.35 11.18 17.11
CA LYS A 46 -6.45 10.21 17.17
C LYS A 46 -5.99 8.75 17.13
N GLU A 47 -4.70 8.52 16.94
CA GLU A 47 -4.16 7.17 17.01
C GLU A 47 -4.18 6.66 18.46
N PRO A 48 -4.39 5.34 18.65
CA PRO A 48 -4.24 4.70 19.94
C PRO A 48 -2.84 4.89 20.54
N GLU A 49 -2.72 4.86 21.86
CA GLU A 49 -1.41 4.97 22.56
C GLU A 49 -0.42 3.85 22.20
N ASN A 50 -0.92 2.73 21.65
CA ASN A 50 -0.14 1.58 21.22
C ASN A 50 0.19 1.58 19.71
N VAL A 51 0.25 2.76 19.11
CA VAL A 51 0.67 2.96 17.71
C VAL A 51 1.95 3.78 17.65
N ILE A 52 2.88 3.35 16.81
CA ILE A 52 4.13 4.06 16.51
C ILE A 52 4.36 4.10 15.01
N PHE A 53 5.01 5.15 14.54
CA PHE A 53 5.39 5.34 13.14
C PHE A 53 6.90 5.28 13.00
N LEU A 54 7.40 4.38 12.13
CA LEU A 54 8.84 4.11 11.97
C LEU A 54 9.25 4.33 10.53
N ALA A 55 10.13 5.29 10.29
CA ALA A 55 10.78 5.53 9.00
C ALA A 55 12.24 5.09 9.08
N GLY A 56 12.68 4.19 8.20
CA GLY A 56 14.02 3.62 8.31
C GLY A 56 14.52 2.94 7.04
N GLY A 57 14.59 3.68 5.92
CA GLY A 57 14.93 3.12 4.62
C GLY A 57 13.70 2.57 3.91
N CYS A 58 13.87 1.51 3.13
CA CYS A 58 12.76 0.86 2.45
C CYS A 58 11.73 0.34 3.46
N PHE A 59 10.51 0.83 3.36
CA PHE A 59 9.43 0.50 4.30
C PHE A 59 9.07 -0.99 4.30
N TRP A 60 9.26 -1.72 3.20
CA TRP A 60 8.98 -3.16 3.17
C TRP A 60 9.86 -3.96 4.13
N GLY A 61 11.12 -3.53 4.31
CA GLY A 61 12.03 -4.17 5.27
C GLY A 61 11.59 -3.95 6.72
N ILE A 62 11.20 -2.72 7.05
CA ILE A 62 10.70 -2.37 8.39
C ILE A 62 9.34 -3.02 8.64
N GLU A 63 8.43 -3.02 7.66
CA GLU A 63 7.13 -3.70 7.78
C GLU A 63 7.30 -5.19 8.06
N GLN A 64 8.13 -5.88 7.29
CA GLN A 64 8.41 -7.31 7.49
C GLN A 64 9.03 -7.59 8.87
N LEU A 65 9.98 -6.75 9.31
CA LEU A 65 10.57 -6.88 10.63
C LEU A 65 9.50 -6.76 11.70
N MET A 66 8.68 -5.69 11.67
CA MET A 66 7.67 -5.45 12.68
C MET A 66 6.60 -6.55 12.70
N GLN A 67 6.13 -7.01 11.54
CA GLN A 67 5.20 -8.13 11.44
C GLN A 67 5.75 -9.44 12.01
N SER A 68 7.07 -9.61 12.07
CA SER A 68 7.71 -10.81 12.63
C SER A 68 7.79 -10.82 14.16
N ILE A 69 7.53 -9.69 14.83
CA ILE A 69 7.67 -9.55 16.28
C ILE A 69 6.37 -9.99 16.97
N PRO A 70 6.42 -11.02 17.85
CA PRO A 70 5.26 -11.42 18.63
C PRO A 70 4.75 -10.26 19.49
N GLY A 71 3.46 -9.96 19.38
CA GLY A 71 2.84 -8.82 20.06
C GLY A 71 2.56 -7.63 19.15
N VAL A 72 3.15 -7.58 17.95
CA VAL A 72 2.68 -6.64 16.92
C VAL A 72 1.34 -7.15 16.37
N ILE A 73 0.35 -6.27 16.37
CA ILE A 73 -1.02 -6.55 15.91
C ILE A 73 -1.12 -6.31 14.41
N ASP A 74 -0.54 -5.18 13.95
CA ASP A 74 -0.56 -4.77 12.56
C ASP A 74 0.67 -3.91 12.25
N ALA A 75 1.21 -4.04 11.04
CA ALA A 75 2.23 -3.15 10.53
C ALA A 75 1.97 -2.91 9.03
N ARG A 76 1.90 -1.63 8.64
CA ARG A 76 1.54 -1.20 7.28
C ARG A 76 2.45 -0.12 6.77
N SER A 77 2.93 -0.31 5.56
CA SER A 77 3.70 0.69 4.82
C SER A 77 2.83 1.86 4.34
N GLY A 78 3.41 3.04 4.37
CA GLY A 78 2.79 4.28 3.94
C GLY A 78 3.81 5.41 3.81
N TYR A 79 3.34 6.63 3.78
CA TYR A 79 4.17 7.82 3.64
C TYR A 79 3.84 8.86 4.72
N ALA A 80 4.88 9.48 5.30
CA ALA A 80 4.72 10.53 6.29
C ALA A 80 5.60 11.75 5.95
N ASN A 81 5.27 12.88 6.60
CA ASN A 81 6.04 14.13 6.53
C ASN A 81 6.08 14.82 5.16
N GLY A 82 5.24 14.45 4.22
CA GLY A 82 5.14 15.11 2.92
C GLY A 82 4.49 16.50 3.00
N THR A 83 4.68 17.27 1.95
CA THR A 83 4.16 18.64 1.86
C THR A 83 2.78 18.75 1.21
N CYS A 84 2.41 17.77 0.40
CA CYS A 84 1.13 17.74 -0.32
C CYS A 84 0.64 16.32 -0.45
N GLU A 85 -0.56 16.03 0.05
CA GLU A 85 -1.16 14.70 0.03
C GLU A 85 -1.29 14.11 -1.39
N ALA A 86 -1.57 14.95 -2.38
CA ALA A 86 -1.66 14.52 -3.79
C ALA A 86 -0.31 13.99 -4.36
N ASP A 87 0.79 14.20 -3.64
CA ASP A 87 2.12 13.72 -4.02
C ASP A 87 2.54 12.45 -3.28
N ALA A 88 1.68 11.89 -2.44
CA ALA A 88 1.90 10.61 -1.79
C ALA A 88 1.60 9.44 -2.76
N ASP A 89 2.30 9.44 -3.87
CA ASP A 89 2.31 8.41 -4.90
C ASP A 89 3.72 7.83 -5.00
N TYR A 90 3.84 6.52 -5.15
CA TYR A 90 5.13 5.83 -5.14
C TYR A 90 6.14 6.43 -6.14
N LYS A 91 5.71 6.71 -7.37
CA LYS A 91 6.60 7.25 -8.40
C LYS A 91 7.06 8.66 -8.07
N LYS A 92 6.16 9.49 -7.52
CA LYS A 92 6.49 10.85 -7.10
C LYS A 92 7.43 10.83 -5.89
N VAL A 93 7.16 10.01 -4.90
CA VAL A 93 8.02 9.89 -3.71
C VAL A 93 9.41 9.39 -4.09
N CYS A 94 9.51 8.35 -4.94
CA CYS A 94 10.80 7.85 -5.43
C CYS A 94 11.56 8.86 -6.30
N SER A 95 10.89 9.81 -6.96
CA SER A 95 11.58 10.86 -7.71
C SER A 95 12.24 11.92 -6.82
N GLY A 96 11.91 11.93 -5.52
CA GLY A 96 12.39 12.92 -4.56
C GLY A 96 11.61 14.24 -4.61
N GLY A 97 11.87 15.13 -3.67
CA GLY A 97 11.29 16.47 -3.66
C GLY A 97 9.88 16.59 -3.05
N THR A 98 9.20 15.50 -2.76
CA THR A 98 7.84 15.50 -2.14
C THR A 98 7.88 15.76 -0.63
N GLY A 99 9.04 15.58 0.00
CA GLY A 99 9.19 15.61 1.45
C GLY A 99 8.70 14.34 2.17
N PHE A 100 8.00 13.45 1.48
CA PHE A 100 7.55 12.20 2.07
C PHE A 100 8.70 11.27 2.40
N ARG A 101 8.54 10.54 3.52
CA ARG A 101 9.38 9.42 3.92
C ARG A 101 8.59 8.14 3.84
N GLU A 102 9.23 7.08 3.42
CA GLU A 102 8.71 5.74 3.56
C GLU A 102 8.62 5.40 5.04
N THR A 103 7.41 5.11 5.50
CA THR A 103 7.10 4.99 6.93
C THR A 103 6.18 3.80 7.15
N VAL A 104 6.39 3.10 8.25
CA VAL A 104 5.53 1.99 8.68
C VAL A 104 4.75 2.40 9.91
N ARG A 105 3.41 2.30 9.84
CA ARG A 105 2.54 2.39 11.00
C ARG A 105 2.52 1.03 11.68
N VAL A 106 2.88 0.99 12.95
CA VAL A 106 2.94 -0.24 13.76
C VAL A 106 1.95 -0.12 14.91
N GLU A 107 1.02 -1.07 15.01
CA GLU A 107 0.11 -1.23 16.13
C GLU A 107 0.51 -2.48 16.91
N TYR A 108 0.63 -2.38 18.23
CA TYR A 108 1.14 -3.47 19.05
C TYR A 108 0.34 -3.64 20.35
N ASP A 109 0.41 -4.82 20.92
CA ASP A 109 -0.15 -5.17 22.22
C ASP A 109 0.90 -4.92 23.31
N PRO A 110 0.74 -3.88 24.14
CA PRO A 110 1.74 -3.50 25.15
C PRO A 110 1.90 -4.53 26.27
N GLU A 111 0.95 -5.48 26.42
CA GLU A 111 1.07 -6.59 27.35
C GLU A 111 1.97 -7.72 26.83
N LYS A 112 2.20 -7.76 25.49
CA LYS A 112 3.01 -8.80 24.83
C LYS A 112 4.37 -8.30 24.40
N VAL A 113 4.47 -7.05 23.94
CA VAL A 113 5.72 -6.43 23.51
C VAL A 113 5.77 -4.98 23.97
N SER A 114 6.88 -4.58 24.55
CA SER A 114 7.06 -3.19 24.98
C SER A 114 7.50 -2.29 23.82
N LEU A 115 7.21 -0.99 23.92
CA LEU A 115 7.72 0.02 23.00
C LEU A 115 9.26 -0.03 22.90
N ASP A 116 9.94 -0.20 24.03
CA ASP A 116 11.40 -0.29 24.09
C ASP A 116 11.95 -1.46 23.25
N ALA A 117 11.25 -2.61 23.27
CA ALA A 117 11.64 -3.76 22.47
C ALA A 117 11.48 -3.50 20.97
N LEU A 118 10.39 -2.82 20.57
CA LEU A 118 10.17 -2.42 19.18
C LEU A 118 11.23 -1.42 18.71
N LEU A 119 11.54 -0.42 19.54
CA LEU A 119 12.57 0.57 19.27
C LEU A 119 13.96 -0.07 19.18
N LEU A 120 14.27 -1.01 20.06
CA LEU A 120 15.54 -1.75 20.01
C LEU A 120 15.68 -2.52 18.70
N ALA A 121 14.63 -3.24 18.28
CA ALA A 121 14.62 -3.96 17.02
C ALA A 121 14.79 -3.01 15.82
N TYR A 122 14.10 -1.86 15.83
CA TYR A 122 14.22 -0.83 14.82
C TYR A 122 15.65 -0.26 14.74
N PHE A 123 16.23 0.17 15.86
CA PHE A 123 17.58 0.72 15.89
C PHE A 123 18.67 -0.32 15.55
N TYR A 124 18.36 -1.60 15.68
CA TYR A 124 19.31 -2.66 15.28
C TYR A 124 19.45 -2.79 13.76
N VAL A 125 18.44 -2.41 12.99
CA VAL A 125 18.42 -2.58 11.52
C VAL A 125 18.65 -1.31 10.74
N ILE A 126 18.66 -0.15 11.38
CA ILE A 126 18.91 1.15 10.73
C ILE A 126 20.26 1.72 11.13
N ASP A 127 20.78 2.63 10.29
CA ASP A 127 21.87 3.53 10.66
C ASP A 127 21.28 4.96 10.84
N PRO A 128 21.11 5.42 12.08
CA PRO A 128 20.52 6.74 12.36
C PRO A 128 21.49 7.90 12.08
N THR A 129 22.76 7.63 11.75
CA THR A 129 23.78 8.64 11.52
C THR A 129 23.86 9.11 10.07
N VAL A 130 23.22 8.39 9.15
CA VAL A 130 23.25 8.72 7.72
C VAL A 130 22.05 9.58 7.31
N LYS A 131 22.27 10.54 6.43
CA LYS A 131 21.22 11.39 5.91
C LYS A 131 20.77 10.95 4.52
N ASN A 132 19.46 10.90 4.28
CA ASN A 132 18.86 10.57 2.98
C ASN A 132 19.34 9.22 2.43
N ARG A 133 19.56 8.25 3.29
CA ARG A 133 20.09 6.95 2.89
C ARG A 133 19.87 5.90 3.97
N GLN A 134 19.66 4.64 3.55
CA GLN A 134 19.84 3.44 4.37
C GLN A 134 20.42 2.31 3.52
N GLY A 135 21.61 1.82 3.90
CA GLY A 135 22.28 0.81 3.11
C GLY A 135 22.51 1.25 1.66
N ASN A 136 21.93 0.54 0.71
CA ASN A 136 22.00 0.83 -0.73
C ASN A 136 20.90 1.80 -1.21
N ASP A 137 19.88 2.03 -0.40
CA ASP A 137 18.77 2.92 -0.73
C ASP A 137 19.17 4.37 -0.51
N VAL A 138 19.18 5.16 -1.57
CA VAL A 138 19.60 6.58 -1.57
C VAL A 138 18.43 7.45 -2.01
N GLY A 139 18.04 8.40 -1.17
CA GLY A 139 16.96 9.35 -1.43
C GLY A 139 16.36 9.90 -0.14
N SER A 140 15.71 11.06 -0.24
CA SER A 140 15.08 11.73 0.91
C SER A 140 13.97 10.90 1.54
N GLN A 141 13.33 10.03 0.76
CA GLN A 141 12.31 9.12 1.25
C GLN A 141 12.83 8.05 2.22
N TYR A 142 14.14 7.77 2.19
CA TYR A 142 14.78 6.75 3.04
C TYR A 142 15.40 7.31 4.33
N GLN A 143 15.01 8.52 4.72
CA GLN A 143 15.42 9.10 5.99
C GLN A 143 14.83 8.33 7.17
N THR A 144 15.61 8.22 8.24
CA THR A 144 15.16 7.68 9.52
C THR A 144 14.29 8.68 10.29
N GLY A 145 13.40 8.17 11.13
CA GLY A 145 12.53 8.95 12.00
C GLY A 145 11.54 8.09 12.78
N ILE A 146 11.04 8.65 13.85
CA ILE A 146 10.02 8.08 14.73
C ILE A 146 8.96 9.14 14.95
#